data_0c7410b4f722bd7415bc38e29a4252bd
#
_entry.id   0c7410b4f722bd7415bc38e29a4252bd
#
_cell.length_a   1.000
_cell.length_b   1.000
_cell.length_c   1.000
_cell.angle_alpha   90.00
_cell.angle_beta   90.00
_cell.angle_gamma   90.00
#
_symmetry.space_group_name_H-M   'P 1'
#
loop_
_entity.id
_entity.type
_entity.pdbx_description
1 polymer ?
#
loop_
_entity_poly.entity_id
_entity_poly.type
_entity_poly.pdbx_seq_one_letter_code
_entity_poly.pdbx_strand_id
1 'polypeptide(L)'
;VPPEPPTLPSSGESVRSIRPSAGYLRYLKFLFWVAFLPGDIVPFLVWLAIALAFPIAGVILIVPLVVVLIAPDVIAYVGLHLRYDTTWYVFTDRSLRIRRGIWVIHETTITFENVQNVEVAQGPVQRYFGIANVIVQTAGGGASKKTSHGGEQSSDTHVGILQGLDDADVVRDLILDRVRRSRTAGLGDEHVPTPARADHAPQSVYSTAHLAVLSEIRDQARRLADVAAP
;
A
#
# COMPACT_ATOMS: atom_id res chain seq x y z
N VAL A 1 -15.76 11.95 11.76
CA VAL A 1 -14.57 11.10 11.63
C VAL A 1 -13.40 11.90 12.15
N PRO A 2 -12.66 11.44 13.17
CA PRO A 2 -11.58 12.22 13.74
C PRO A 2 -10.46 12.39 12.70
N PRO A 3 -9.94 13.63 12.55
CA PRO A 3 -8.81 13.91 11.65
C PRO A 3 -7.48 13.38 12.19
N GLU A 4 -7.51 12.66 13.30
CA GLU A 4 -6.32 12.14 13.96
C GLU A 4 -5.95 10.74 13.46
N PRO A 5 -4.65 10.44 13.36
CA PRO A 5 -4.19 9.09 13.02
C PRO A 5 -4.71 8.11 14.08
N PRO A 6 -4.98 6.84 13.69
CA PRO A 6 -5.39 5.83 14.64
C PRO A 6 -4.30 5.68 15.71
N THR A 7 -4.68 5.86 16.98
CA THR A 7 -3.77 5.64 18.11
C THR A 7 -3.44 4.16 18.20
N LEU A 8 -2.16 3.83 18.04
CA LEU A 8 -1.65 2.49 18.32
C LEU A 8 -1.36 2.38 19.82
N PRO A 9 -1.59 1.22 20.45
CA PRO A 9 -1.10 0.98 21.79
C PRO A 9 0.41 1.21 21.82
N SER A 10 0.84 2.15 22.65
CA SER A 10 2.22 2.63 22.78
C SER A 10 3.11 1.56 23.37
N SER A 11 3.65 0.70 22.57
CA SER A 11 4.78 -0.16 22.92
C SER A 11 6.01 0.36 22.20
N GLY A 12 6.65 1.41 22.66
CA GLY A 12 7.99 1.84 22.28
C GLY A 12 8.41 1.79 20.79
N GLU A 13 7.50 1.46 19.88
CA GLU A 13 7.73 1.30 18.44
C GLU A 13 7.75 2.66 17.73
N SER A 14 8.64 2.81 16.77
CA SER A 14 8.69 3.99 15.91
C SER A 14 7.46 4.01 14.99
N VAL A 15 6.48 4.85 15.31
CA VAL A 15 5.26 5.02 14.52
C VAL A 15 5.43 6.22 13.59
N ARG A 16 5.35 5.98 12.28
CA ARG A 16 5.34 7.04 11.26
C ARG A 16 4.01 7.00 10.50
N SER A 17 3.21 8.05 10.63
CA SER A 17 1.98 8.22 9.86
C SER A 17 2.22 9.09 8.63
N ILE A 18 1.73 8.64 7.47
CA ILE A 18 1.82 9.36 6.20
C ILE A 18 0.39 9.53 5.66
N ARG A 19 0.12 10.70 5.07
CA ARG A 19 -1.11 11.00 4.35
C ARG A 19 -0.86 11.02 2.84
N PRO A 20 -1.91 10.81 2.03
CA PRO A 20 -1.84 11.14 0.60
C PRO A 20 -1.46 12.60 0.39
N SER A 21 -0.74 12.90 -0.69
CA SER A 21 -0.28 14.24 -0.99
C SER A 21 -1.39 15.18 -1.44
N ALA A 22 -1.12 16.49 -1.39
CA ALA A 22 -2.03 17.49 -1.96
C ALA A 22 -2.22 17.32 -3.49
N GLY A 23 -1.22 16.72 -4.17
CA GLY A 23 -1.30 16.32 -5.58
C GLY A 23 -2.41 15.30 -5.83
N TYR A 24 -2.61 14.38 -4.88
CA TYR A 24 -3.67 13.39 -4.97
C TYR A 24 -5.08 14.01 -4.92
N LEU A 25 -5.30 15.02 -4.06
CA LEU A 25 -6.57 15.73 -4.02
C LEU A 25 -6.86 16.46 -5.35
N ARG A 26 -5.83 17.10 -5.95
CA ARG A 26 -5.95 17.76 -7.27
C ARG A 26 -6.26 16.75 -8.37
N TYR A 27 -5.59 15.59 -8.35
CA TYR A 27 -5.86 14.48 -9.27
C TYR A 27 -7.30 13.97 -9.15
N LEU A 28 -7.79 13.76 -7.92
CA LEU A 28 -9.17 13.31 -7.68
C LEU A 28 -10.20 14.34 -8.17
N LYS A 29 -9.97 15.64 -7.94
CA LYS A 29 -10.82 16.72 -8.46
C LYS A 29 -10.83 16.75 -10.01
N PHE A 30 -9.67 16.59 -10.62
CA PHE A 30 -9.58 16.51 -12.07
C PHE A 30 -10.37 15.31 -12.61
N LEU A 31 -10.21 14.15 -12.01
CA LEU A 31 -10.93 12.95 -12.41
C LEU A 31 -12.45 13.09 -12.21
N PHE A 32 -12.87 13.75 -11.14
CA PHE A 32 -14.27 14.12 -10.90
C PHE A 32 -14.82 14.95 -12.05
N TRP A 33 -14.16 16.04 -12.42
CA TRP A 33 -14.62 16.90 -13.51
C TRP A 33 -14.67 16.19 -14.86
N VAL A 34 -13.67 15.36 -15.16
CA VAL A 34 -13.66 14.57 -16.40
C VAL A 34 -14.80 13.54 -16.45
N ALA A 35 -15.19 12.99 -15.30
CA ALA A 35 -16.25 12.00 -15.22
C ALA A 35 -17.67 12.62 -15.22
N PHE A 36 -17.88 13.73 -14.52
CA PHE A 36 -19.19 14.33 -14.29
C PHE A 36 -19.59 15.32 -15.38
N LEU A 37 -18.66 16.12 -15.89
CA LEU A 37 -18.96 17.11 -16.93
C LEU A 37 -19.68 16.53 -18.17
N PRO A 38 -19.29 15.38 -18.74
CA PRO A 38 -20.04 14.77 -19.84
C PRO A 38 -21.43 14.28 -19.42
N GLY A 39 -21.59 13.84 -18.17
CA GLY A 39 -22.86 13.39 -17.60
C GLY A 39 -23.89 14.53 -17.51
N ASP A 40 -23.46 15.76 -17.25
CA ASP A 40 -24.31 16.93 -17.12
C ASP A 40 -24.74 17.50 -18.47
N ILE A 41 -23.92 17.36 -19.50
CA ILE A 41 -24.21 17.88 -20.85
C ILE A 41 -25.48 17.24 -21.41
N VAL A 42 -25.69 15.96 -21.24
CA VAL A 42 -26.85 15.25 -21.84
C VAL A 42 -28.18 15.74 -21.27
N PRO A 43 -28.43 15.74 -19.94
CA PRO A 43 -29.69 16.26 -19.40
C PRO A 43 -29.89 17.76 -19.70
N PHE A 44 -28.81 18.54 -19.75
CA PHE A 44 -28.87 19.94 -20.13
C PHE A 44 -29.34 20.12 -21.58
N LEU A 45 -28.77 19.35 -22.54
CA LEU A 45 -29.18 19.40 -23.95
C LEU A 45 -30.62 18.93 -24.16
N VAL A 46 -31.06 17.91 -23.46
CA VAL A 46 -32.44 17.41 -23.49
C VAL A 46 -33.40 18.49 -22.99
N TRP A 47 -33.07 19.11 -21.86
CA TRP A 47 -33.87 20.23 -21.34
C TRP A 47 -33.91 21.40 -22.33
N LEU A 48 -32.78 21.78 -22.93
CA LEU A 48 -32.71 22.87 -23.91
C LEU A 48 -33.61 22.59 -25.10
N ALA A 49 -33.63 21.37 -25.64
CA ALA A 49 -34.51 20.99 -26.75
C ALA A 49 -35.99 21.10 -26.34
N ILE A 50 -36.36 20.67 -25.15
CA ILE A 50 -37.72 20.78 -24.60
C ILE A 50 -38.10 22.26 -24.41
N ALA A 51 -37.22 23.08 -23.87
CA ALA A 51 -37.45 24.50 -23.63
C ALA A 51 -37.65 25.29 -24.95
N LEU A 52 -36.94 24.92 -26.01
CA LEU A 52 -37.11 25.53 -27.35
C LEU A 52 -38.43 25.11 -28.02
N ALA A 53 -38.83 23.84 -27.86
CA ALA A 53 -40.07 23.34 -28.46
C ALA A 53 -41.32 23.75 -27.66
N PHE A 54 -41.22 23.77 -26.33
CA PHE A 54 -42.31 24.03 -25.39
C PHE A 54 -41.86 24.97 -24.26
N PRO A 55 -41.89 26.30 -24.46
CA PRO A 55 -41.32 27.25 -23.48
C PRO A 55 -41.89 27.13 -22.05
N ILE A 56 -43.20 26.89 -21.93
CA ILE A 56 -43.85 26.72 -20.62
C ILE A 56 -43.33 25.49 -19.92
N ALA A 57 -43.19 24.36 -20.61
CA ALA A 57 -42.64 23.14 -20.06
C ALA A 57 -41.16 23.33 -19.69
N GLY A 58 -40.38 24.05 -20.48
CA GLY A 58 -39.01 24.39 -20.20
C GLY A 58 -38.84 25.16 -18.88
N VAL A 59 -39.70 26.11 -18.60
CA VAL A 59 -39.70 26.88 -17.33
C VAL A 59 -40.07 25.99 -16.15
N ILE A 60 -41.05 25.11 -16.29
CA ILE A 60 -41.46 24.18 -15.19
C ILE A 60 -40.34 23.18 -14.89
N LEU A 61 -39.63 22.69 -15.92
CA LEU A 61 -38.57 21.69 -15.78
C LEU A 61 -37.23 22.25 -15.28
N ILE A 62 -37.07 23.56 -15.13
CA ILE A 62 -35.82 24.16 -14.68
C ILE A 62 -35.43 23.73 -13.29
N VAL A 63 -36.41 23.65 -12.36
CA VAL A 63 -36.16 23.24 -10.99
C VAL A 63 -35.70 21.77 -10.88
N PRO A 64 -36.44 20.81 -11.45
CA PRO A 64 -35.96 19.41 -11.43
C PRO A 64 -34.62 19.24 -12.16
N LEU A 65 -34.35 19.95 -13.24
CA LEU A 65 -33.07 19.93 -13.93
C LEU A 65 -31.93 20.37 -12.99
N VAL A 66 -32.07 21.51 -12.32
CA VAL A 66 -31.06 22.04 -11.42
C VAL A 66 -30.78 21.02 -10.27
N VAL A 67 -31.79 20.37 -9.75
CA VAL A 67 -31.63 19.34 -8.72
C VAL A 67 -30.87 18.13 -9.27
N VAL A 68 -31.22 17.67 -10.48
CA VAL A 68 -30.57 16.50 -11.11
C VAL A 68 -29.11 16.78 -11.45
N LEU A 69 -28.75 17.99 -11.84
CA LEU A 69 -27.37 18.38 -12.14
C LEU A 69 -26.54 18.61 -10.86
N ILE A 70 -27.07 19.39 -9.91
CA ILE A 70 -26.25 19.85 -8.76
C ILE A 70 -26.19 18.81 -7.64
N ALA A 71 -27.27 18.09 -7.35
CA ALA A 71 -27.29 17.23 -6.16
C ALA A 71 -26.28 16.07 -6.24
N PRO A 72 -26.15 15.32 -7.35
CA PRO A 72 -25.14 14.28 -7.49
C PRO A 72 -23.72 14.83 -7.40
N ASP A 73 -23.46 15.99 -8.00
CA ASP A 73 -22.15 16.63 -8.02
C ASP A 73 -21.71 17.03 -6.62
N VAL A 74 -22.58 17.66 -5.86
CA VAL A 74 -22.28 18.05 -4.47
C VAL A 74 -22.00 16.81 -3.62
N ILE A 75 -22.82 15.77 -3.74
CA ILE A 75 -22.63 14.52 -2.97
C ILE A 75 -21.28 13.87 -3.34
N ALA A 76 -20.98 13.77 -4.64
CA ALA A 76 -19.73 13.17 -5.10
C ALA A 76 -18.51 14.01 -4.71
N TYR A 77 -18.60 15.35 -4.80
CA TYR A 77 -17.53 16.26 -4.41
C TYR A 77 -17.23 16.19 -2.91
N VAL A 78 -18.25 16.17 -2.05
CA VAL A 78 -18.10 15.96 -0.61
C VAL A 78 -17.50 14.58 -0.33
N GLY A 79 -17.99 13.53 -0.99
CA GLY A 79 -17.45 12.19 -0.88
C GLY A 79 -15.96 12.11 -1.22
N LEU A 80 -15.52 12.81 -2.28
CA LEU A 80 -14.14 12.88 -2.68
C LEU A 80 -13.24 13.51 -1.60
N HIS A 81 -13.67 14.62 -0.98
CA HIS A 81 -12.94 15.25 0.12
C HIS A 81 -12.87 14.35 1.36
N LEU A 82 -14.00 13.74 1.72
CA LEU A 82 -14.04 12.79 2.83
C LEU A 82 -13.11 11.59 2.58
N ARG A 83 -13.06 11.07 1.36
CA ARG A 83 -12.14 9.97 0.98
C ARG A 83 -10.68 10.37 1.17
N TYR A 84 -10.32 11.57 0.78
CA TYR A 84 -8.96 12.10 0.97
C TYR A 84 -8.63 12.24 2.45
N ASP A 85 -9.51 12.84 3.25
CA ASP A 85 -9.27 13.11 4.66
C ASP A 85 -9.26 11.86 5.54
N THR A 86 -9.97 10.81 5.13
CA THR A 86 -10.06 9.54 5.89
C THR A 86 -8.97 8.53 5.53
N THR A 87 -8.13 8.81 4.53
CA THR A 87 -7.07 7.90 4.12
C THR A 87 -5.79 8.16 4.91
N TRP A 88 -5.31 7.12 5.60
CA TRP A 88 -4.10 7.14 6.41
C TRP A 88 -3.24 5.91 6.19
N TYR A 89 -1.93 6.11 6.17
CA TYR A 89 -0.92 5.07 6.10
C TYR A 89 -0.07 5.13 7.35
N VAL A 90 -0.11 4.10 8.18
CA VAL A 90 0.63 4.03 9.44
C VAL A 90 1.67 2.93 9.36
N PHE A 91 2.94 3.32 9.50
CA PHE A 91 4.08 2.44 9.50
C PHE A 91 4.54 2.21 10.93
N THR A 92 4.62 0.95 11.34
CA THR A 92 5.28 0.52 12.57
C THR A 92 6.58 -0.20 12.22
N ASP A 93 7.33 -0.67 13.20
CA ASP A 93 8.55 -1.43 12.93
C ASP A 93 8.28 -2.80 12.29
N ARG A 94 7.10 -3.40 12.53
CA ARG A 94 6.73 -4.75 12.08
C ARG A 94 5.60 -4.80 11.06
N SER A 95 4.82 -3.73 10.94
CA SER A 95 3.62 -3.74 10.10
C SER A 95 3.35 -2.41 9.42
N LEU A 96 2.64 -2.51 8.29
CA LEU A 96 2.02 -1.40 7.56
C LEU A 96 0.51 -1.51 7.75
N ARG A 97 -0.12 -0.47 8.28
CA ARG A 97 -1.56 -0.37 8.42
C ARG A 97 -2.10 0.67 7.45
N ILE A 98 -3.02 0.26 6.59
CA ILE A 98 -3.71 1.09 5.60
C ILE A 98 -5.13 1.28 6.06
N ARG A 99 -5.53 2.51 6.38
CA ARG A 99 -6.89 2.86 6.74
C ARG A 99 -7.50 3.73 5.66
N ARG A 100 -8.65 3.32 5.12
CA ARG A 100 -9.39 4.07 4.11
C ARG A 100 -10.89 3.81 4.24
N GLY A 101 -11.70 4.74 3.80
CA GLY A 101 -13.16 4.60 3.71
C GLY A 101 -13.91 5.79 4.27
N ILE A 102 -15.12 6.06 3.73
CA ILE A 102 -15.99 7.15 4.10
C ILE A 102 -17.13 6.64 5.01
N TRP A 103 -17.90 5.69 4.49
CA TRP A 103 -19.05 5.07 5.17
C TRP A 103 -18.64 3.79 5.90
N VAL A 104 -17.84 2.98 5.25
CA VAL A 104 -17.25 1.77 5.82
C VAL A 104 -15.75 1.98 5.89
N ILE A 105 -15.21 1.89 7.09
CA ILE A 105 -13.77 1.99 7.32
C ILE A 105 -13.17 0.62 7.06
N HIS A 106 -12.34 0.55 6.02
CA HIS A 106 -11.51 -0.62 5.73
C HIS A 106 -10.12 -0.37 6.32
N GLU A 107 -9.72 -1.28 7.18
CA GLU A 107 -8.38 -1.26 7.77
C GLU A 107 -7.67 -2.57 7.41
N THR A 108 -6.59 -2.44 6.66
CA THR A 108 -5.76 -3.58 6.26
C THR A 108 -4.41 -3.46 6.94
N THR A 109 -4.03 -4.48 7.69
CA THR A 109 -2.71 -4.58 8.33
C THR A 109 -1.87 -5.62 7.61
N ILE A 110 -0.69 -5.21 7.15
CA ILE A 110 0.28 -6.04 6.46
C ILE A 110 1.53 -6.13 7.32
N THR A 111 1.93 -7.33 7.71
CA THR A 111 3.21 -7.58 8.38
C THR A 111 4.34 -7.61 7.36
N PHE A 112 5.48 -6.98 7.66
CA PHE A 112 6.60 -6.90 6.72
C PHE A 112 7.21 -8.27 6.42
N GLU A 113 7.10 -9.24 7.32
CA GLU A 113 7.54 -10.62 7.10
C GLU A 113 6.82 -11.31 5.92
N ASN A 114 5.54 -10.96 5.71
CA ASN A 114 4.72 -11.53 4.67
C ASN A 114 4.83 -10.79 3.32
N VAL A 115 5.55 -9.67 3.27
CA VAL A 115 5.72 -8.89 2.03
C VAL A 115 6.64 -9.64 1.06
N GLN A 116 6.14 -9.87 -0.15
CA GLN A 116 6.88 -10.52 -1.23
C GLN A 116 7.41 -9.54 -2.25
N ASN A 117 6.59 -8.57 -2.64
CA ASN A 117 6.93 -7.60 -3.67
C ASN A 117 6.41 -6.21 -3.33
N VAL A 118 7.16 -5.19 -3.71
CA VAL A 118 6.80 -3.78 -3.58
C VAL A 118 7.05 -3.10 -4.92
N GLU A 119 5.99 -2.62 -5.55
CA GLU A 119 6.02 -1.98 -6.85
C GLU A 119 5.59 -0.52 -6.75
N VAL A 120 6.19 0.35 -7.55
CA VAL A 120 5.70 1.72 -7.77
C VAL A 120 4.97 1.76 -9.11
N ALA A 121 3.71 2.17 -9.09
CA ALA A 121 2.88 2.31 -10.27
C ALA A 121 2.47 3.76 -10.46
N GLN A 122 2.72 4.30 -11.66
CA GLN A 122 2.38 5.67 -12.01
C GLN A 122 1.75 5.73 -13.40
N GLY A 123 0.50 6.17 -13.45
CA GLY A 123 -0.20 6.42 -14.72
C GLY A 123 0.16 7.79 -15.33
N PRO A 124 -0.17 8.02 -16.62
CA PRO A 124 0.17 9.28 -17.31
C PRO A 124 -0.45 10.51 -16.64
N VAL A 125 -1.69 10.43 -16.20
CA VAL A 125 -2.37 11.53 -15.49
C VAL A 125 -1.76 11.72 -14.10
N GLN A 126 -1.45 10.66 -13.38
CA GLN A 126 -0.80 10.73 -12.07
C GLN A 126 0.59 11.39 -12.18
N ARG A 127 1.32 11.12 -13.26
CA ARG A 127 2.61 11.74 -13.55
C ARG A 127 2.48 13.26 -13.73
N TYR A 128 1.42 13.73 -14.39
CA TYR A 128 1.15 15.17 -14.53
C TYR A 128 0.93 15.86 -13.17
N PHE A 129 0.29 15.17 -12.21
CA PHE A 129 0.08 15.67 -10.86
C PHE A 129 1.24 15.37 -9.89
N GLY A 130 2.33 14.76 -10.36
CA GLY A 130 3.50 14.44 -9.55
C GLY A 130 3.24 13.41 -8.44
N ILE A 131 2.31 12.46 -8.68
CA ILE A 131 1.93 11.44 -7.70
C ILE A 131 2.13 10.04 -8.26
N ALA A 132 2.41 9.08 -7.38
CA ALA A 132 2.45 7.66 -7.72
C ALA A 132 1.79 6.80 -6.63
N ASN A 133 1.54 5.55 -6.95
CA ASN A 133 1.00 4.56 -6.03
C ASN A 133 2.08 3.54 -5.68
N VAL A 134 2.13 3.12 -4.42
CA VAL A 134 2.96 1.99 -3.98
C VAL A 134 2.06 0.79 -3.73
N ILE A 135 2.36 -0.31 -4.40
CA ILE A 135 1.61 -1.56 -4.32
C ILE A 135 2.47 -2.56 -3.54
N VAL A 136 1.93 -3.06 -2.43
CA VAL A 136 2.58 -4.03 -1.56
C VAL A 136 1.85 -5.36 -1.69
N GLN A 137 2.52 -6.39 -2.17
CA GLN A 137 1.98 -7.73 -2.35
C GLN A 137 2.49 -8.65 -1.25
N THR A 138 1.58 -9.45 -0.67
CA THR A 138 1.91 -10.39 0.40
C THR A 138 1.83 -11.85 -0.07
N ALA A 139 2.49 -12.74 0.70
CA ALA A 139 2.41 -14.17 0.48
C ALA A 139 0.96 -14.67 0.62
N GLY A 140 0.49 -15.47 -0.34
CA GLY A 140 -0.86 -16.03 -0.36
C GLY A 140 -1.81 -15.44 -1.40
N GLY A 141 -1.46 -14.33 -2.04
CA GLY A 141 -2.19 -13.80 -3.19
C GLY A 141 -1.76 -14.51 -4.47
N GLY A 142 -2.50 -15.51 -4.91
CA GLY A 142 -2.39 -16.01 -6.28
C GLY A 142 -2.63 -14.84 -7.25
N ALA A 143 -1.96 -14.87 -8.43
CA ALA A 143 -1.95 -13.81 -9.43
C ALA A 143 -3.32 -13.14 -9.63
N SER A 144 -3.58 -12.06 -8.92
CA SER A 144 -4.76 -11.23 -9.15
C SER A 144 -4.64 -10.64 -10.54
N LYS A 145 -5.55 -11.04 -11.42
CA LYS A 145 -5.72 -10.44 -12.76
C LYS A 145 -5.76 -8.92 -12.60
N LYS A 146 -4.83 -8.26 -13.27
CA LYS A 146 -4.83 -6.80 -13.48
C LYS A 146 -6.15 -6.43 -14.15
N THR A 147 -7.16 -6.11 -13.39
CA THR A 147 -8.37 -5.50 -13.91
C THR A 147 -8.08 -4.01 -14.02
N SER A 148 -7.63 -3.62 -15.19
CA SER A 148 -7.45 -2.24 -15.62
C SER A 148 -8.81 -1.62 -15.91
N HIS A 149 -9.55 -1.23 -14.89
CA HIS A 149 -10.63 -0.23 -15.01
C HIS A 149 -10.94 0.25 -13.60
N GLY A 150 -10.98 1.56 -13.42
CA GLY A 150 -11.10 2.35 -12.19
C GLY A 150 -12.31 2.07 -11.27
N GLY A 151 -12.60 0.81 -11.01
CA GLY A 151 -13.58 0.39 -10.02
C GLY A 151 -12.89 0.08 -8.69
N GLU A 152 -13.55 0.34 -7.59
CA GLU A 152 -13.15 -0.03 -6.24
C GLU A 152 -12.69 -1.49 -6.24
N GLN A 153 -11.38 -1.68 -6.12
CA GLN A 153 -10.81 -3.00 -5.96
C GLN A 153 -11.35 -3.58 -4.67
N SER A 154 -12.29 -4.53 -4.82
CA SER A 154 -12.63 -5.49 -3.79
C SER A 154 -11.33 -5.94 -3.13
N SER A 155 -11.34 -5.89 -1.82
CA SER A 155 -10.26 -6.20 -0.90
C SER A 155 -9.67 -7.60 -1.21
N ASP A 156 -8.76 -7.66 -2.17
CA ASP A 156 -7.81 -8.74 -2.21
C ASP A 156 -6.99 -8.59 -0.92
N THR A 157 -7.25 -9.46 0.01
CA THR A 157 -6.68 -9.48 1.38
C THR A 157 -5.15 -9.51 1.35
N HIS A 158 -4.57 -9.72 0.16
CA HIS A 158 -3.14 -9.94 -0.07
C HIS A 158 -2.42 -8.78 -0.76
N VAL A 159 -3.14 -7.69 -1.08
CA VAL A 159 -2.56 -6.53 -1.77
C VAL A 159 -2.88 -5.25 -1.02
N GLY A 160 -1.86 -4.56 -0.54
CA GLY A 160 -1.98 -3.21 0.01
C GLY A 160 -1.62 -2.15 -1.03
N ILE A 161 -2.49 -1.17 -1.23
CA ILE A 161 -2.23 -0.07 -2.16
C ILE A 161 -2.18 1.25 -1.40
N LEU A 162 -1.03 1.91 -1.43
CA LEU A 162 -0.83 3.26 -0.95
C LEU A 162 -0.98 4.21 -2.14
N GLN A 163 -2.04 5.00 -2.15
CA GLN A 163 -2.38 5.87 -3.28
C GLN A 163 -1.92 7.31 -3.05
N GLY A 164 -1.50 7.96 -4.13
CA GLY A 164 -1.28 9.40 -4.15
C GLY A 164 -0.11 9.90 -3.32
N LEU A 165 1.02 9.23 -3.40
CA LEU A 165 2.27 9.64 -2.78
C LEU A 165 3.12 10.48 -3.76
N ASP A 166 3.71 11.56 -3.29
CA ASP A 166 4.68 12.39 -4.04
C ASP A 166 6.05 11.69 -4.06
N ASP A 167 6.45 11.15 -2.90
CA ASP A 167 7.73 10.49 -2.71
C ASP A 167 7.58 8.96 -2.66
N ALA A 168 6.92 8.38 -3.68
CA ALA A 168 6.62 6.96 -3.72
C ALA A 168 7.88 6.07 -3.65
N ASP A 169 8.99 6.50 -4.26
CA ASP A 169 10.26 5.79 -4.21
C ASP A 169 10.85 5.77 -2.80
N VAL A 170 10.78 6.89 -2.08
CA VAL A 170 11.24 6.97 -0.68
C VAL A 170 10.39 6.05 0.21
N VAL A 171 9.08 6.02 -0.01
CA VAL A 171 8.18 5.14 0.74
C VAL A 171 8.44 3.68 0.40
N ARG A 172 8.68 3.33 -0.86
CA ARG A 172 9.08 1.98 -1.27
C ARG A 172 10.35 1.54 -0.56
N ASP A 173 11.38 2.39 -0.58
CA ASP A 173 12.69 2.08 0.03
C ASP A 173 12.57 1.94 1.55
N LEU A 174 11.72 2.75 2.20
CA LEU A 174 11.38 2.60 3.62
C LEU A 174 10.73 1.23 3.91
N ILE A 175 9.79 0.79 3.06
CA ILE A 175 9.15 -0.52 3.22
C ILE A 175 10.18 -1.64 3.04
N LEU A 176 11.00 -1.57 2.01
CA LEU A 176 12.04 -2.58 1.73
C LEU A 176 13.08 -2.68 2.86
N ASP A 177 13.46 -1.56 3.45
CA ASP A 177 14.37 -1.54 4.60
C ASP A 177 13.74 -2.24 5.82
N ARG A 178 12.46 -1.98 6.11
CA ARG A 178 11.75 -2.65 7.19
C ARG A 178 11.54 -4.15 6.92
N VAL A 179 11.26 -4.54 5.67
CA VAL A 179 11.18 -5.95 5.27
C VAL A 179 12.52 -6.66 5.50
N ARG A 180 13.64 -6.02 5.16
CA ARG A 180 14.97 -6.59 5.42
C ARG A 180 15.21 -6.79 6.91
N ARG A 181 14.92 -5.79 7.74
CA ARG A 181 15.09 -5.86 9.19
C ARG A 181 14.20 -6.93 9.82
N SER A 182 12.94 -7.04 9.40
CA SER A 182 12.04 -8.06 9.94
C SER A 182 12.49 -9.49 9.63
N ARG A 183 13.08 -9.72 8.46
CA ARG A 183 13.64 -11.02 8.08
C ARG A 183 14.92 -11.33 8.84
N THR A 184 15.77 -10.35 9.11
CA THR A 184 17.02 -10.51 9.86
C THR A 184 16.74 -10.74 11.34
N ALA A 185 15.74 -10.12 11.94
CA ALA A 185 15.36 -10.32 13.34
C ALA A 185 14.91 -11.76 13.65
N GLY A 186 14.45 -12.52 12.63
CA GLY A 186 14.11 -13.95 12.78
C GLY A 186 15.31 -14.91 12.74
N LEU A 187 16.48 -14.43 12.27
CA LEU A 187 17.69 -15.24 12.10
C LEU A 187 18.72 -15.09 13.24
N GLY A 188 18.36 -14.37 14.31
CA GLY A 188 19.31 -14.02 15.38
C GLY A 188 20.22 -12.88 14.92
N ASP A 189 20.36 -11.87 15.76
CA ASP A 189 21.28 -10.76 15.57
C ASP A 189 22.70 -11.30 15.40
N GLU A 190 23.13 -11.59 14.16
CA GLU A 190 24.55 -11.53 13.87
C GLU A 190 24.91 -10.04 13.90
N HIS A 191 25.22 -9.58 15.10
CA HIS A 191 26.05 -8.41 15.29
C HIS A 191 27.34 -8.69 14.50
N VAL A 192 27.40 -8.15 13.27
CA VAL A 192 28.68 -7.94 12.62
C VAL A 192 29.35 -6.82 13.41
N PRO A 193 30.32 -7.11 14.27
CA PRO A 193 31.07 -6.05 14.92
C PRO A 193 31.79 -5.31 13.80
N THR A 194 31.53 -4.01 13.65
CA THR A 194 32.45 -3.10 12.97
C THR A 194 33.87 -3.45 13.38
N PRO A 195 34.79 -3.71 12.45
CA PRO A 195 36.14 -4.10 12.81
C PRO A 195 36.83 -2.90 13.45
N ALA A 196 36.72 -2.77 14.77
CA ALA A 196 37.71 -2.07 15.55
C ALA A 196 38.97 -2.93 15.44
N ARG A 197 39.96 -2.38 14.75
CA ARG A 197 41.30 -2.88 14.55
C ARG A 197 41.92 -3.25 15.93
N ALA A 198 41.88 -4.52 16.28
CA ALA A 198 42.63 -5.06 17.40
C ALA A 198 43.04 -6.49 17.06
N ASP A 199 44.35 -6.71 17.07
CA ASP A 199 45.04 -7.98 16.95
C ASP A 199 44.43 -9.05 17.88
N HIS A 200 43.62 -9.95 17.30
CA HIS A 200 43.28 -11.20 17.96
C HIS A 200 43.31 -12.29 16.88
N ALA A 201 44.16 -13.28 17.11
CA ALA A 201 44.27 -14.50 16.34
C ALA A 201 42.88 -15.15 16.15
N PRO A 202 42.62 -15.84 15.03
CA PRO A 202 41.34 -16.46 14.75
C PRO A 202 41.05 -17.52 15.84
N GLN A 203 40.15 -17.17 16.76
CA GLN A 203 39.58 -18.18 17.65
C GLN A 203 38.72 -19.11 16.80
N SER A 204 39.10 -20.38 16.79
CA SER A 204 38.33 -21.41 16.08
C SER A 204 36.88 -21.41 16.54
N VAL A 205 35.95 -21.22 15.60
CA VAL A 205 34.49 -21.22 15.79
C VAL A 205 33.99 -22.54 16.40
N TYR A 206 34.85 -23.57 16.43
CA TYR A 206 34.52 -24.88 16.96
C TYR A 206 35.23 -25.11 18.32
N SER A 207 34.40 -25.36 19.33
CA SER A 207 34.89 -25.85 20.62
C SER A 207 35.60 -27.20 20.42
N THR A 208 36.61 -27.48 21.25
CA THR A 208 37.32 -28.78 21.27
C THR A 208 36.35 -29.96 21.35
N ALA A 209 35.21 -29.80 22.05
CA ALA A 209 34.13 -30.79 22.12
C ALA A 209 33.46 -31.04 20.74
N HIS A 210 33.22 -29.99 19.93
CA HIS A 210 32.67 -30.14 18.60
C HIS A 210 33.64 -30.85 17.64
N LEU A 211 34.94 -30.58 17.75
CA LEU A 211 35.95 -31.27 16.96
C LEU A 211 36.05 -32.74 17.30
N ALA A 212 35.90 -33.11 18.58
CA ALA A 212 35.88 -34.51 19.02
C ALA A 212 34.69 -35.28 18.43
N VAL A 213 33.49 -34.70 18.46
CA VAL A 213 32.27 -35.31 17.88
C VAL A 213 32.39 -35.45 16.37
N LEU A 214 32.91 -34.45 15.69
CA LEU A 214 33.11 -34.51 14.22
C LEU A 214 34.15 -35.56 13.84
N SER A 215 35.22 -35.78 14.64
CA SER A 215 36.20 -36.83 14.39
C SER A 215 35.59 -38.22 14.57
N GLU A 216 34.75 -38.39 15.56
CA GLU A 216 34.07 -39.67 15.81
C GLU A 216 33.06 -40.02 14.73
N ILE A 217 32.27 -39.06 14.27
CA ILE A 217 31.36 -39.23 13.11
C ILE A 217 32.14 -39.63 11.85
N ARG A 218 33.27 -38.98 11.59
CA ARG A 218 34.14 -39.32 10.45
C ARG A 218 34.66 -40.76 10.53
N ASP A 219 35.07 -41.17 11.70
CA ASP A 219 35.66 -42.51 11.90
C ASP A 219 34.58 -43.61 11.81
N GLN A 220 33.38 -43.35 12.30
CA GLN A 220 32.23 -44.23 12.07
C GLN A 220 31.86 -44.33 10.60
N ALA A 221 31.83 -43.22 9.88
CA ALA A 221 31.55 -43.21 8.43
C ALA A 221 32.59 -44.03 7.65
N ARG A 222 33.88 -43.97 8.02
CA ARG A 222 34.93 -44.80 7.40
C ARG A 222 34.71 -46.27 7.65
N ARG A 223 34.42 -46.68 8.90
CA ARG A 223 34.11 -48.07 9.26
C ARG A 223 32.95 -48.63 8.44
N LEU A 224 31.89 -47.83 8.25
CA LEU A 224 30.74 -48.23 7.44
C LEU A 224 31.10 -48.34 5.96
N ALA A 225 31.99 -47.50 5.44
CA ALA A 225 32.45 -47.57 4.06
C ALA A 225 33.33 -48.81 3.82
N ASP A 226 34.18 -49.18 4.82
CA ASP A 226 35.01 -50.38 4.75
C ASP A 226 34.20 -51.69 4.82
N VAL A 227 33.06 -51.69 5.51
CA VAL A 227 32.16 -52.86 5.60
C VAL A 227 31.26 -52.96 4.35
N ALA A 228 31.00 -51.86 3.64
CA ALA A 228 30.20 -51.80 2.44
C ALA A 228 30.99 -52.01 1.13
N ALA A 229 32.32 -52.08 1.20
CA ALA A 229 33.14 -52.42 0.04
C ALA A 229 33.14 -53.94 -0.18
N PRO A 230 32.73 -54.43 -1.38
CA PRO A 230 32.64 -55.86 -1.69
C PRO A 230 34.03 -56.53 -1.78
#